data_3c025fc5b268b51a54409249bd3c03ed
#
_entry.id   3c025fc5b268b51a54409249bd3c03ed
#
_cell.length_a   1.000
_cell.length_b   1.000
_cell.length_c   1.000
_cell.angle_alpha   90.00
_cell.angle_beta   90.00
_cell.angle_gamma   90.00
#
_symmetry.space_group_name_H-M   'P 1'
#
loop_
_entity.id
_entity.type
_entity.pdbx_description
1 polymer ?
#
loop_
_entity_poly.entity_id
_entity_poly.type
_entity_poly.pdbx_seq_one_letter_code
_entity_poly.pdbx_strand_id
1 'polypeptide(L)'
;MELKLTRQPLFINEPLIDQSVEQPIECDALLPDYCPDIVRILKCSITPTLVGRRASPGKLELEGMAAITVYYVSTGEGVARGEYKVPFSRIVEMKGDCPEPVLSLSAWVDYVNCRAVNQRRLDIRGALILTVKGVGSREEQVIVEGEGMGLQLKREQTDAARLLGQCLRETRLTERLELPHGKPPIQAIVRVGASSQVTECKQVAGKAVLRGELNLHVFYQAAGGGFERADYTLPTSAICELEGLGEGSLCDVWQQVASVTAEPAPTEDGDYRSLAVEAVVESCARGWLPCTARYCSDCYSTKNQCTFRTRTVTLTRICRTVQETVSCQETIPLPDNVEEVVELWCEAATVSPRMESGGPVAEGKLTISMLAKMEDGQLYYFDKVLEVNHKFPCEVEGAALEARISCQSCTWSASGNDALELRCQLELTGSLSCPVRAVLLEDIEVDEKKPKEDAAAPGLYLYLADSGETLWDIAKRYNTKIDKITEEHPEEDEDR
;
A
#
# COMPACT_ATOMS: atom_id res chain seq x y z
N MET A 1 -53.27 1.08 -9.72
CA MET A 1 -52.48 0.72 -8.53
C MET A 1 -51.11 1.34 -8.74
N GLU A 2 -50.71 2.28 -7.90
CA GLU A 2 -49.50 3.06 -8.11
C GLU A 2 -48.26 2.18 -7.92
N LEU A 3 -47.20 2.40 -8.72
CA LEU A 3 -45.92 1.70 -8.61
C LEU A 3 -45.19 2.20 -7.36
N LYS A 4 -44.83 1.30 -6.44
CA LYS A 4 -44.04 1.61 -5.27
C LYS A 4 -42.68 0.91 -5.35
N LEU A 5 -41.58 1.66 -5.28
CA LEU A 5 -40.21 1.14 -5.30
C LEU A 5 -39.53 1.39 -3.94
N THR A 6 -38.96 0.36 -3.36
CA THR A 6 -38.12 0.46 -2.16
C THR A 6 -36.66 0.52 -2.60
N ARG A 7 -35.96 1.53 -2.06
CA ARG A 7 -34.53 1.73 -2.32
C ARG A 7 -33.73 1.55 -1.04
N GLN A 8 -32.51 1.03 -1.17
CA GLN A 8 -31.54 0.91 -0.07
C GLN A 8 -30.20 1.47 -0.49
N PRO A 9 -29.38 1.92 0.49
CA PRO A 9 -28.02 2.40 0.18
C PRO A 9 -27.12 1.25 -0.26
N LEU A 10 -26.39 1.46 -1.34
CA LEU A 10 -25.32 0.62 -1.83
C LEU A 10 -24.04 1.45 -1.90
N PHE A 11 -22.94 0.93 -1.34
CA PHE A 11 -21.64 1.60 -1.36
C PHE A 11 -20.81 1.10 -2.53
N ILE A 12 -20.43 2.01 -3.40
CA ILE A 12 -19.62 1.74 -4.59
C ILE A 12 -18.26 2.39 -4.40
N ASN A 13 -17.19 1.60 -4.49
CA ASN A 13 -15.83 2.10 -4.42
C ASN A 13 -15.33 2.40 -5.85
N GLU A 14 -15.07 3.67 -6.13
CA GLU A 14 -14.67 4.13 -7.46
C GLU A 14 -13.16 4.45 -7.49
N PRO A 15 -12.41 3.94 -8.50
CA PRO A 15 -11.03 4.35 -8.69
C PRO A 15 -10.99 5.80 -9.20
N LEU A 16 -10.39 6.69 -8.41
CA LEU A 16 -10.26 8.11 -8.71
C LEU A 16 -8.92 8.44 -9.38
N ILE A 17 -7.87 7.74 -8.96
CA ILE A 17 -6.50 7.93 -9.42
C ILE A 17 -5.84 6.56 -9.51
N ASP A 18 -5.14 6.28 -10.60
CA ASP A 18 -4.19 5.16 -10.73
C ASP A 18 -3.14 5.54 -11.75
N GLN A 19 -2.05 6.14 -11.27
CA GLN A 19 -0.98 6.61 -12.14
C GLN A 19 0.36 6.71 -11.43
N SER A 20 1.43 6.62 -12.21
CA SER A 20 2.79 6.89 -11.77
C SER A 20 3.33 8.09 -12.53
N VAL A 21 3.99 9.00 -11.82
CA VAL A 21 4.55 10.23 -12.37
C VAL A 21 6.01 10.38 -11.95
N GLU A 22 6.83 10.84 -12.86
CA GLU A 22 8.23 11.15 -12.59
C GLU A 22 8.36 12.54 -11.97
N GLN A 23 9.18 12.64 -10.92
CA GLN A 23 9.54 13.89 -10.26
C GLN A 23 11.05 14.07 -10.30
N PRO A 24 11.58 15.01 -11.09
CA PRO A 24 13.00 15.30 -11.14
C PRO A 24 13.47 15.97 -9.84
N ILE A 25 14.68 15.62 -9.41
CA ILE A 25 15.37 16.19 -8.26
C ILE A 25 16.72 16.71 -8.73
N GLU A 26 16.97 17.99 -8.49
CA GLU A 26 18.23 18.66 -8.81
C GLU A 26 18.74 19.39 -7.56
N CYS A 27 20.01 19.20 -7.23
CA CYS A 27 20.64 19.83 -6.08
C CYS A 27 22.09 20.21 -6.43
N ASP A 28 22.37 21.51 -6.41
CA ASP A 28 23.75 22.04 -6.43
C ASP A 28 24.16 22.28 -4.97
N ALA A 29 24.89 21.33 -4.42
CA ALA A 29 25.18 21.24 -3.00
C ALA A 29 26.60 21.73 -2.69
N LEU A 30 26.73 22.59 -1.69
CA LEU A 30 28.00 23.00 -1.12
C LEU A 30 28.17 22.31 0.24
N LEU A 31 29.35 21.72 0.47
CA LEU A 31 29.69 21.18 1.79
C LEU A 31 29.79 22.31 2.83
N PRO A 32 29.14 22.17 3.99
CA PRO A 32 29.32 23.08 5.11
C PRO A 32 30.78 23.16 5.56
N ASP A 33 31.20 24.31 6.11
CA ASP A 33 32.63 24.58 6.48
C ASP A 33 33.19 23.59 7.51
N TYR A 34 32.34 22.98 8.33
CA TYR A 34 32.74 21.97 9.32
C TYR A 34 32.93 20.58 8.71
N CYS A 35 32.51 20.35 7.46
CA CYS A 35 32.72 19.08 6.77
C CYS A 35 34.13 19.04 6.14
N PRO A 36 34.82 17.89 6.22
CA PRO A 36 36.13 17.73 5.56
C PRO A 36 35.94 17.65 4.03
N ASP A 37 37.00 17.98 3.29
CA ASP A 37 37.01 17.99 1.84
C ASP A 37 36.82 16.58 1.25
N ILE A 38 36.12 16.51 0.10
CA ILE A 38 35.87 15.26 -0.64
C ILE A 38 37.13 14.81 -1.35
N VAL A 39 37.55 13.58 -1.07
CA VAL A 39 38.56 12.84 -1.87
C VAL A 39 37.87 12.02 -2.93
N ARG A 40 36.84 11.25 -2.53
CA ARG A 40 36.09 10.37 -3.43
C ARG A 40 34.68 10.13 -2.89
N ILE A 41 33.68 10.23 -3.77
CA ILE A 41 32.29 9.85 -3.45
C ILE A 41 32.20 8.32 -3.35
N LEU A 42 31.60 7.83 -2.28
CA LEU A 42 31.28 6.41 -2.09
C LEU A 42 29.87 6.11 -2.58
N LYS A 43 28.87 6.83 -2.06
CA LYS A 43 27.45 6.66 -2.43
C LYS A 43 26.74 8.00 -2.32
N CYS A 44 25.77 8.18 -3.22
CA CYS A 44 24.71 9.18 -3.09
C CYS A 44 23.37 8.44 -3.05
N SER A 45 22.57 8.69 -2.04
CA SER A 45 21.21 8.15 -1.91
C SER A 45 20.19 9.28 -1.75
N ILE A 46 18.98 9.05 -2.24
CA ILE A 46 17.84 9.93 -2.04
C ILE A 46 16.78 9.12 -1.30
N THR A 47 16.26 9.67 -0.20
CA THR A 47 15.13 9.09 0.52
C THR A 47 13.95 10.04 0.37
N PRO A 48 12.95 9.69 -0.46
CA PRO A 48 11.76 10.50 -0.63
C PRO A 48 10.78 10.31 0.54
N THR A 49 10.21 11.39 1.04
CA THR A 49 9.13 11.39 2.03
C THR A 49 8.00 12.28 1.53
N LEU A 50 6.77 11.77 1.55
CA LEU A 50 5.57 12.56 1.25
C LEU A 50 5.04 13.18 2.55
N VAL A 51 5.08 14.50 2.63
CA VAL A 51 4.75 15.27 3.84
C VAL A 51 3.36 15.91 3.80
N GLY A 52 2.82 16.11 2.60
CA GLY A 52 1.51 16.74 2.41
C GLY A 52 0.72 16.11 1.28
N ARG A 53 -0.61 16.08 1.48
CA ARG A 53 -1.58 15.63 0.48
C ARG A 53 -2.86 16.45 0.63
N ARG A 54 -3.30 17.06 -0.45
CA ARG A 54 -4.52 17.86 -0.48
C ARG A 54 -5.36 17.51 -1.69
N ALA A 55 -6.52 16.90 -1.45
CA ALA A 55 -7.50 16.68 -2.49
C ALA A 55 -8.34 17.94 -2.73
N SER A 56 -8.64 18.22 -3.98
CA SER A 56 -9.55 19.26 -4.43
C SER A 56 -10.25 18.79 -5.70
N PRO A 57 -11.36 19.41 -6.13
CA PRO A 57 -12.10 18.96 -7.30
C PRO A 57 -11.20 18.76 -8.52
N GLY A 58 -11.16 17.53 -9.03
CA GLY A 58 -10.41 17.14 -10.21
C GLY A 58 -8.90 16.99 -10.02
N LYS A 59 -8.32 17.20 -8.83
CA LYS A 59 -6.86 17.12 -8.62
C LYS A 59 -6.45 16.75 -7.21
N LEU A 60 -5.31 16.09 -7.10
CA LEU A 60 -4.59 15.82 -5.86
C LEU A 60 -3.24 16.52 -5.91
N GLU A 61 -2.96 17.36 -4.92
CA GLU A 61 -1.67 17.98 -4.71
C GLU A 61 -0.87 17.18 -3.69
N LEU A 62 0.35 16.81 -4.06
CA LEU A 62 1.30 16.09 -3.23
C LEU A 62 2.49 17.00 -2.95
N GLU A 63 2.89 17.07 -1.69
CA GLU A 63 4.10 17.74 -1.24
C GLU A 63 5.03 16.73 -0.62
N GLY A 64 6.32 16.85 -0.90
CA GLY A 64 7.32 15.93 -0.39
C GLY A 64 8.67 16.56 -0.17
N MET A 65 9.55 15.78 0.44
CA MET A 65 10.93 16.12 0.71
C MET A 65 11.83 14.99 0.21
N ALA A 66 12.81 15.32 -0.62
CA ALA A 66 13.88 14.42 -1.00
C ALA A 66 15.08 14.68 -0.07
N ALA A 67 15.31 13.77 0.88
CA ALA A 67 16.50 13.80 1.72
C ALA A 67 17.65 13.11 0.96
N ILE A 68 18.68 13.90 0.63
CA ILE A 68 19.85 13.43 -0.10
C ILE A 68 20.99 13.22 0.89
N THR A 69 21.59 12.02 0.89
CA THR A 69 22.75 11.70 1.70
C THR A 69 23.90 11.28 0.78
N VAL A 70 25.04 11.97 0.92
CA VAL A 70 26.27 11.66 0.17
C VAL A 70 27.31 11.15 1.14
N TYR A 71 27.73 9.91 0.95
CA TYR A 71 28.84 9.30 1.67
C TYR A 71 30.12 9.46 0.85
N TYR A 72 31.20 9.90 1.47
CA TYR A 72 32.46 10.13 0.78
C TYR A 72 33.67 9.85 1.67
N VAL A 73 34.77 9.48 1.04
CA VAL A 73 36.10 9.44 1.70
C VAL A 73 36.60 10.87 1.82
N SER A 74 36.99 11.25 3.02
CA SER A 74 37.48 12.60 3.34
C SER A 74 39.00 12.65 3.38
N THR A 75 39.57 13.86 3.38
CA THR A 75 41.00 14.11 3.50
C THR A 75 41.62 13.61 4.81
N GLY A 76 40.83 13.26 5.83
CA GLY A 76 41.21 12.66 7.10
C GLY A 76 41.15 11.13 7.14
N GLU A 77 41.09 10.44 5.99
CA GLU A 77 41.00 8.98 5.82
C GLU A 77 39.77 8.31 6.46
N GLY A 78 38.79 9.12 6.86
CA GLY A 78 37.49 8.62 7.37
C GLY A 78 36.37 8.68 6.34
N VAL A 79 35.25 8.03 6.67
CA VAL A 79 33.98 8.22 5.95
C VAL A 79 33.24 9.38 6.54
N ALA A 80 32.94 10.37 5.69
CA ALA A 80 32.12 11.50 6.05
C ALA A 80 30.80 11.48 5.27
N ARG A 81 29.80 12.21 5.77
CA ARG A 81 28.50 12.35 5.10
C ARG A 81 28.11 13.81 4.95
N GLY A 82 27.46 14.11 3.83
CA GLY A 82 26.77 15.38 3.59
C GLY A 82 25.29 15.12 3.44
N GLU A 83 24.45 15.92 4.08
CA GLU A 83 22.99 15.79 4.05
C GLU A 83 22.36 17.06 3.49
N TYR A 84 21.44 16.87 2.53
CA TYR A 84 20.73 17.95 1.87
C TYR A 84 19.24 17.60 1.77
N LYS A 85 18.38 18.60 1.74
CA LYS A 85 16.93 18.42 1.64
C LYS A 85 16.39 19.25 0.48
N VAL A 86 15.75 18.59 -0.47
CA VAL A 86 15.12 19.24 -1.64
C VAL A 86 13.61 19.04 -1.54
N PRO A 87 12.84 20.13 -1.32
CA PRO A 87 11.38 20.04 -1.34
C PRO A 87 10.90 19.84 -2.78
N PHE A 88 9.83 19.10 -2.95
CA PHE A 88 9.14 18.94 -4.22
C PHE A 88 7.62 18.96 -4.05
N SER A 89 6.92 19.36 -5.11
CA SER A 89 5.47 19.28 -5.18
C SER A 89 5.01 18.74 -6.52
N ARG A 90 3.89 18.02 -6.53
CA ARG A 90 3.31 17.45 -7.74
C ARG A 90 1.80 17.51 -7.70
N ILE A 91 1.20 17.96 -8.80
CA ILE A 91 -0.24 17.91 -8.99
C ILE A 91 -0.56 16.72 -9.90
N VAL A 92 -1.52 15.91 -9.45
CA VAL A 92 -1.99 14.70 -10.12
C VAL A 92 -3.48 14.86 -10.42
N GLU A 93 -3.92 14.52 -11.62
CA GLU A 93 -5.34 14.58 -11.98
C GLU A 93 -6.13 13.50 -11.26
N MET A 94 -7.31 13.87 -10.76
CA MET A 94 -8.25 13.01 -10.05
C MET A 94 -9.60 13.01 -10.77
N LYS A 95 -10.22 11.85 -10.91
CA LYS A 95 -11.57 11.74 -11.47
C LYS A 95 -12.60 12.16 -10.42
N GLY A 96 -13.54 12.99 -10.84
CA GLY A 96 -14.65 13.41 -9.97
C GLY A 96 -14.24 14.36 -8.84
N ASP A 97 -15.11 14.47 -7.86
CA ASP A 97 -14.95 15.28 -6.66
C ASP A 97 -15.09 14.38 -5.44
N CYS A 98 -13.98 14.13 -4.77
CA CYS A 98 -13.94 13.38 -3.52
C CYS A 98 -13.00 14.11 -2.56
N PRO A 99 -13.54 14.77 -1.51
CA PRO A 99 -12.72 15.56 -0.59
C PRO A 99 -11.79 14.71 0.27
N GLU A 100 -12.17 13.47 0.56
CA GLU A 100 -11.42 12.55 1.41
C GLU A 100 -11.18 11.20 0.69
N PRO A 101 -10.36 11.18 -0.39
CA PRO A 101 -10.03 9.93 -1.05
C PRO A 101 -9.14 9.07 -0.16
N VAL A 102 -9.36 7.77 -0.18
CA VAL A 102 -8.42 6.81 0.39
C VAL A 102 -7.26 6.64 -0.58
N LEU A 103 -6.06 7.00 -0.11
CA LEU A 103 -4.87 7.09 -0.92
C LEU A 103 -3.86 5.99 -0.59
N SER A 104 -3.33 5.36 -1.60
CA SER A 104 -2.12 4.55 -1.54
C SER A 104 -1.03 5.27 -2.31
N LEU A 105 -0.04 5.74 -1.57
CA LEU A 105 1.05 6.56 -2.08
C LEU A 105 2.37 5.83 -1.87
N SER A 106 3.19 5.79 -2.90
CA SER A 106 4.59 5.37 -2.78
C SER A 106 5.49 6.28 -3.57
N ALA A 107 6.69 6.50 -3.06
CA ALA A 107 7.74 7.26 -3.73
C ALA A 107 9.02 6.44 -3.67
N TRP A 108 9.69 6.27 -4.81
CA TRP A 108 10.95 5.55 -4.88
C TRP A 108 11.88 6.19 -5.90
N VAL A 109 13.18 5.94 -5.74
CA VAL A 109 14.22 6.51 -6.59
C VAL A 109 14.35 5.71 -7.86
N ASP A 110 14.18 6.35 -9.00
CA ASP A 110 14.44 5.74 -10.31
C ASP A 110 15.95 5.71 -10.59
N TYR A 111 16.58 6.88 -10.50
CA TYR A 111 18.03 6.99 -10.58
C TYR A 111 18.55 8.16 -9.76
N VAL A 112 19.82 8.10 -9.39
CA VAL A 112 20.58 9.21 -8.81
C VAL A 112 21.98 9.24 -9.41
N ASN A 113 22.41 10.43 -9.82
CA ASN A 113 23.76 10.71 -10.28
C ASN A 113 24.34 11.83 -9.43
N CYS A 114 25.53 11.62 -8.87
CA CYS A 114 26.22 12.58 -8.03
C CYS A 114 27.65 12.74 -8.53
N ARG A 115 28.04 13.98 -8.80
CA ARG A 115 29.36 14.32 -9.28
C ARG A 115 29.97 15.42 -8.41
N ALA A 116 31.21 15.21 -7.98
CA ALA A 116 32.01 16.28 -7.38
C ALA A 116 32.48 17.24 -8.49
N VAL A 117 32.03 18.50 -8.41
CA VAL A 117 32.51 19.58 -9.28
C VAL A 117 33.89 20.04 -8.81
N ASN A 118 34.09 20.07 -7.49
CA ASN A 118 35.37 20.25 -6.82
C ASN A 118 35.28 19.56 -5.43
N GLN A 119 36.32 19.70 -4.60
CA GLN A 119 36.40 19.07 -3.28
C GLN A 119 35.27 19.46 -2.29
N ARG A 120 34.51 20.54 -2.59
CA ARG A 120 33.46 21.06 -1.71
C ARG A 120 32.10 21.26 -2.39
N ARG A 121 32.00 21.06 -3.70
CA ARG A 121 30.76 21.28 -4.48
C ARG A 121 30.33 20.04 -5.21
N LEU A 122 29.07 19.68 -5.05
CA LEU A 122 28.43 18.53 -5.65
C LEU A 122 27.31 18.98 -6.61
N ASP A 123 27.24 18.37 -7.79
CA ASP A 123 26.12 18.43 -8.70
C ASP A 123 25.36 17.08 -8.58
N ILE A 124 24.14 17.13 -8.08
CA ILE A 124 23.32 15.95 -7.81
C ILE A 124 22.05 16.05 -8.66
N ARG A 125 21.79 15.02 -9.45
CA ARG A 125 20.62 14.91 -10.30
C ARG A 125 20.02 13.54 -10.16
N GLY A 126 18.69 13.47 -10.07
CA GLY A 126 17.97 12.22 -9.95
C GLY A 126 16.51 12.37 -10.32
N ALA A 127 15.81 11.28 -10.32
CA ALA A 127 14.37 11.23 -10.49
C ALA A 127 13.73 10.30 -9.47
N LEU A 128 12.56 10.71 -9.01
CA LEU A 128 11.67 9.91 -8.20
C LEU A 128 10.49 9.46 -9.05
N ILE A 129 10.00 8.27 -8.82
CA ILE A 129 8.70 7.83 -9.31
C ILE A 129 7.70 7.90 -8.16
N LEU A 130 6.66 8.69 -8.34
CA LEU A 130 5.54 8.80 -7.42
C LEU A 130 4.39 7.96 -7.97
N THR A 131 4.05 6.87 -7.29
CA THR A 131 2.87 6.05 -7.63
C THR A 131 1.72 6.46 -6.73
N VAL A 132 0.61 6.81 -7.37
CA VAL A 132 -0.57 7.36 -6.72
C VAL A 132 -1.77 6.53 -7.11
N LYS A 133 -2.40 5.89 -6.13
CA LYS A 133 -3.70 5.24 -6.26
C LYS A 133 -4.67 5.91 -5.30
N GLY A 134 -5.86 6.20 -5.78
CA GLY A 134 -6.91 6.83 -4.99
C GLY A 134 -8.25 6.17 -5.24
N VAL A 135 -8.98 5.90 -4.16
CA VAL A 135 -10.33 5.31 -4.20
C VAL A 135 -11.26 6.22 -3.42
N GLY A 136 -12.41 6.53 -4.00
CA GLY A 136 -13.53 7.18 -3.32
C GLY A 136 -14.64 6.18 -3.04
N SER A 137 -15.39 6.38 -1.96
CA SER A 137 -16.60 5.64 -1.67
C SER A 137 -17.81 6.54 -1.90
N ARG A 138 -18.78 6.05 -2.68
CA ARG A 138 -20.02 6.74 -2.97
C ARG A 138 -21.20 5.89 -2.53
N GLU A 139 -22.15 6.51 -1.84
CA GLU A 139 -23.42 5.91 -1.49
C GLU A 139 -24.45 6.20 -2.59
N GLU A 140 -25.10 5.15 -3.09
CA GLU A 140 -26.19 5.25 -4.04
C GLU A 140 -27.44 4.53 -3.55
N GLN A 141 -28.60 5.09 -3.88
CA GLN A 141 -29.89 4.50 -3.57
C GLN A 141 -30.31 3.56 -4.71
N VAL A 142 -30.21 2.23 -4.47
CA VAL A 142 -30.55 1.21 -5.48
C VAL A 142 -31.89 0.55 -5.18
N ILE A 143 -32.59 0.12 -6.22
CA ILE A 143 -33.88 -0.57 -6.12
C ILE A 143 -33.61 -1.99 -5.58
N VAL A 144 -34.29 -2.34 -4.48
CA VAL A 144 -34.20 -3.67 -3.85
C VAL A 144 -35.54 -4.39 -3.86
N GLU A 145 -36.67 -3.64 -3.86
CA GLU A 145 -38.02 -4.16 -3.89
C GLU A 145 -38.94 -3.24 -4.66
N GLY A 146 -40.05 -3.80 -5.16
CA GLY A 146 -41.09 -3.01 -5.81
C GLY A 146 -42.41 -3.76 -5.84
N GLU A 147 -43.50 -2.99 -5.75
CA GLU A 147 -44.85 -3.50 -5.76
C GLU A 147 -45.75 -2.67 -6.68
N GLY A 148 -46.80 -3.29 -7.18
CA GLY A 148 -47.81 -2.65 -8.04
C GLY A 148 -47.69 -3.03 -9.49
N MET A 149 -48.76 -2.82 -10.25
CA MET A 149 -48.88 -2.97 -11.73
C MET A 149 -48.37 -4.32 -12.31
N GLY A 150 -48.37 -5.38 -11.49
CA GLY A 150 -47.85 -6.69 -11.91
C GLY A 150 -46.35 -6.76 -12.05
N LEU A 151 -45.61 -5.82 -11.45
CA LEU A 151 -44.15 -5.77 -11.49
C LEU A 151 -43.55 -7.04 -10.88
N GLN A 152 -42.55 -7.58 -11.56
CA GLN A 152 -41.67 -8.64 -11.12
C GLN A 152 -40.23 -8.08 -11.18
N LEU A 153 -39.42 -8.35 -10.15
CA LEU A 153 -38.03 -7.87 -10.01
C LEU A 153 -37.09 -9.04 -9.82
N LYS A 154 -36.02 -9.10 -10.63
CA LYS A 154 -34.92 -10.03 -10.41
C LYS A 154 -34.04 -9.49 -9.30
N ARG A 155 -34.12 -10.12 -8.13
CA ARG A 155 -33.34 -9.76 -6.94
C ARG A 155 -32.02 -10.50 -6.96
N GLU A 156 -30.97 -9.76 -6.71
CA GLU A 156 -29.60 -10.28 -6.64
C GLU A 156 -28.99 -9.91 -5.29
N GLN A 157 -28.08 -10.73 -4.85
CA GLN A 157 -27.24 -10.42 -3.68
C GLN A 157 -25.81 -10.90 -3.92
N THR A 158 -24.85 -10.14 -3.42
CA THR A 158 -23.43 -10.49 -3.52
C THR A 158 -22.66 -9.96 -2.33
N ASP A 159 -21.54 -10.62 -2.02
CA ASP A 159 -20.64 -10.11 -1.01
C ASP A 159 -19.89 -8.90 -1.53
N ALA A 160 -19.83 -7.87 -0.71
CA ALA A 160 -19.14 -6.62 -0.98
C ALA A 160 -18.48 -6.10 0.29
N ALA A 161 -17.73 -5.01 0.17
CA ALA A 161 -17.18 -4.31 1.32
C ALA A 161 -17.34 -2.79 1.14
N ARG A 162 -17.85 -2.14 2.17
CA ARG A 162 -17.85 -0.69 2.29
C ARG A 162 -16.48 -0.23 2.75
N LEU A 163 -15.87 0.71 2.04
CA LEU A 163 -14.68 1.41 2.49
C LEU A 163 -15.08 2.42 3.57
N LEU A 164 -14.53 2.26 4.78
CA LEU A 164 -14.80 3.15 5.91
C LEU A 164 -13.93 4.41 5.88
N GLY A 165 -12.78 4.34 5.21
CA GLY A 165 -11.83 5.42 5.10
C GLY A 165 -10.42 5.01 5.49
N GLN A 166 -9.57 6.03 5.64
CA GLN A 166 -8.16 5.90 6.01
C GLN A 166 -7.79 6.94 7.05
N CYS A 167 -7.06 6.53 8.07
CA CYS A 167 -6.51 7.44 9.06
C CYS A 167 -4.99 7.32 9.08
N LEU A 168 -4.32 8.46 9.09
CA LEU A 168 -2.86 8.59 9.23
C LEU A 168 -2.56 9.34 10.52
N ARG A 169 -1.57 8.85 11.26
CA ARG A 169 -1.09 9.46 12.51
C ARG A 169 0.42 9.47 12.55
N GLU A 170 0.98 10.63 12.80
CA GLU A 170 2.41 10.79 13.09
C GLU A 170 2.65 10.65 14.59
N THR A 171 3.62 9.83 14.94
CA THR A 171 4.18 9.72 16.30
C THR A 171 5.60 10.23 16.26
N ARG A 172 5.90 11.22 17.12
CA ARG A 172 7.25 11.77 17.29
C ARG A 172 7.88 11.14 18.52
N LEU A 173 9.08 10.61 18.33
CA LEU A 173 9.90 10.02 19.36
C LEU A 173 11.14 10.92 19.54
N THR A 174 11.42 11.28 20.78
CA THR A 174 12.64 12.01 21.15
C THR A 174 13.24 11.27 22.34
N GLU A 175 14.34 10.59 22.10
CA GLU A 175 14.94 9.68 23.08
C GLU A 175 16.44 9.94 23.22
N ARG A 176 16.94 9.68 24.41
CA ARG A 176 18.37 9.62 24.67
C ARG A 176 18.77 8.19 24.94
N LEU A 177 19.56 7.62 24.04
CA LEU A 177 19.96 6.21 24.06
C LEU A 177 21.43 6.10 24.45
N GLU A 178 21.74 5.25 25.39
CA GLU A 178 23.14 4.94 25.76
C GLU A 178 23.67 3.84 24.81
N LEU A 179 24.96 3.92 24.49
CA LEU A 179 25.62 2.86 23.73
C LEU A 179 25.61 1.56 24.53
N PRO A 180 25.41 0.42 23.86
CA PRO A 180 25.48 -0.90 24.49
C PRO A 180 26.83 -1.08 25.21
N HIS A 181 26.82 -1.86 26.29
CA HIS A 181 28.01 -2.10 27.12
C HIS A 181 29.20 -2.62 26.30
N GLY A 182 30.37 -2.07 26.49
CA GLY A 182 31.59 -2.46 25.79
C GLY A 182 31.84 -1.74 24.46
N LYS A 183 30.87 -0.99 23.94
CA LYS A 183 31.07 -0.21 22.71
C LYS A 183 31.91 1.04 23.00
N PRO A 184 32.87 1.39 22.11
CA PRO A 184 33.69 2.58 22.24
C PRO A 184 32.90 3.89 22.03
N PRO A 185 33.35 5.05 22.55
CA PRO A 185 32.72 6.34 22.32
C PRO A 185 32.60 6.68 20.82
N ILE A 186 31.59 7.48 20.47
CA ILE A 186 31.34 7.93 19.14
C ILE A 186 32.26 9.08 18.75
N GLN A 187 32.98 8.94 17.63
CA GLN A 187 33.70 10.04 17.01
C GLN A 187 32.80 10.76 15.99
N ALA A 188 32.17 10.00 15.11
CA ALA A 188 31.26 10.52 14.09
C ALA A 188 30.21 9.45 13.70
N ILE A 189 28.97 9.87 13.52
CA ILE A 189 27.91 8.99 12.97
C ILE A 189 28.06 8.94 11.45
N VAL A 190 28.23 7.74 10.92
CA VAL A 190 28.35 7.51 9.47
C VAL A 190 26.96 7.30 8.87
N ARG A 191 26.14 6.42 9.45
CA ARG A 191 24.81 6.11 8.93
C ARG A 191 23.80 5.93 10.07
N VAL A 192 22.58 6.44 9.84
CA VAL A 192 21.41 6.15 10.66
C VAL A 192 20.38 5.48 9.75
N GLY A 193 20.00 4.25 10.08
CA GLY A 193 18.93 3.51 9.41
C GLY A 193 17.81 3.24 10.39
N ALA A 194 16.57 3.19 9.89
CA ALA A 194 15.44 2.83 10.72
C ALA A 194 14.38 2.11 9.90
N SER A 195 13.72 1.14 10.53
CA SER A 195 12.51 0.49 10.03
C SER A 195 11.43 0.48 11.11
N SER A 196 10.17 0.41 10.73
CA SER A 196 9.07 0.30 11.67
C SER A 196 8.07 -0.75 11.24
N GLN A 197 7.43 -1.39 12.22
CA GLN A 197 6.40 -2.40 11.99
C GLN A 197 5.28 -2.28 13.01
N VAL A 198 4.07 -2.67 12.60
CA VAL A 198 2.93 -2.83 13.50
C VAL A 198 2.99 -4.23 14.10
N THR A 199 3.09 -4.35 15.43
CA THR A 199 3.10 -5.64 16.12
C THR A 199 1.72 -6.07 16.60
N GLU A 200 0.84 -5.11 16.88
CA GLU A 200 -0.53 -5.38 17.35
C GLU A 200 -1.50 -4.30 16.83
N CYS A 201 -2.66 -4.74 16.32
CA CYS A 201 -3.78 -3.88 15.99
C CYS A 201 -5.03 -4.34 16.76
N LYS A 202 -5.55 -3.46 17.64
CA LYS A 202 -6.82 -3.68 18.33
C LYS A 202 -7.89 -2.75 17.75
N GLN A 203 -8.97 -3.36 17.27
CA GLN A 203 -10.15 -2.63 16.82
C GLN A 203 -11.09 -2.41 18.02
N VAL A 204 -11.40 -1.17 18.30
CA VAL A 204 -12.36 -0.74 19.30
C VAL A 204 -13.33 0.19 18.61
N ALA A 205 -14.59 0.25 19.04
CA ALA A 205 -15.64 1.01 18.36
C ALA A 205 -15.17 2.38 17.83
N GLY A 206 -15.09 2.49 16.48
CA GLY A 206 -14.65 3.69 15.78
C GLY A 206 -13.14 3.96 15.77
N LYS A 207 -12.29 3.04 16.27
CA LYS A 207 -10.84 3.27 16.39
C LYS A 207 -10.03 2.01 16.15
N ALA A 208 -8.88 2.17 15.51
CA ALA A 208 -7.80 1.18 15.48
C ALA A 208 -6.67 1.67 16.40
N VAL A 209 -6.37 0.88 17.43
CA VAL A 209 -5.24 1.12 18.34
C VAL A 209 -4.08 0.28 17.86
N LEU A 210 -3.03 0.95 17.38
CA LEU A 210 -1.84 0.33 16.84
C LEU A 210 -0.73 0.37 17.87
N ARG A 211 -0.06 -0.75 18.06
CA ARG A 211 1.23 -0.86 18.73
C ARG A 211 2.25 -1.35 17.75
N GLY A 212 3.45 -0.88 17.86
CA GLY A 212 4.52 -1.24 16.95
C GLY A 212 5.89 -1.01 17.56
N GLU A 213 6.88 -1.19 16.71
CA GLU A 213 8.28 -1.04 17.05
C GLU A 213 8.99 -0.23 15.97
N LEU A 214 9.88 0.65 16.40
CA LEU A 214 10.86 1.32 15.58
C LEU A 214 12.22 0.66 15.84
N ASN A 215 12.79 -0.01 14.84
CA ASN A 215 14.13 -0.55 14.87
C ASN A 215 15.10 0.48 14.31
N LEU A 216 16.06 0.90 15.13
CA LEU A 216 17.06 1.91 14.82
C LEU A 216 18.44 1.25 14.72
N HIS A 217 19.17 1.54 13.64
CA HIS A 217 20.51 1.06 13.36
C HIS A 217 21.45 2.24 13.21
N VAL A 218 22.42 2.37 14.09
CA VAL A 218 23.41 3.45 14.06
C VAL A 218 24.79 2.86 13.77
N PHE A 219 25.35 3.22 12.62
CA PHE A 219 26.71 2.88 12.23
C PHE A 219 27.59 4.10 12.40
N TYR A 220 28.68 3.97 13.14
CA TYR A 220 29.52 5.10 13.54
C TYR A 220 31.00 4.77 13.53
N GLN A 221 31.82 5.79 13.39
CA GLN A 221 33.23 5.74 13.58
C GLN A 221 33.55 5.91 15.07
N ALA A 222 34.33 5.02 15.65
CA ALA A 222 34.72 5.04 17.05
C ALA A 222 35.88 5.99 17.33
N ALA A 223 35.94 6.61 18.52
CA ALA A 223 36.98 7.52 18.91
C ALA A 223 38.42 6.90 18.95
N GLY A 224 38.51 5.58 19.04
CA GLY A 224 39.77 4.82 18.96
C GLY A 224 40.15 4.36 17.56
N GLY A 225 39.37 4.76 16.52
CA GLY A 225 39.46 4.25 15.16
C GLY A 225 38.60 3.00 14.95
N GLY A 226 38.36 2.66 13.70
CA GLY A 226 37.47 1.57 13.31
C GLY A 226 35.98 1.98 13.28
N PHE A 227 35.14 1.03 12.88
CA PHE A 227 33.71 1.24 12.76
C PHE A 227 32.93 0.33 13.71
N GLU A 228 31.83 0.82 14.22
CA GLU A 228 30.97 0.13 15.17
C GLU A 228 29.50 0.32 14.82
N ARG A 229 28.69 -0.63 15.28
CA ARG A 229 27.22 -0.60 15.12
C ARG A 229 26.51 -0.69 16.46
N ALA A 230 25.45 0.07 16.61
CA ALA A 230 24.54 0.02 17.74
C ALA A 230 23.10 -0.07 17.24
N ASP A 231 22.36 -1.05 17.75
CA ASP A 231 20.98 -1.34 17.36
C ASP A 231 20.06 -1.14 18.56
N TYR A 232 18.89 -0.54 18.31
CA TYR A 232 17.89 -0.26 19.34
C TYR A 232 16.50 -0.57 18.80
N THR A 233 15.61 -0.99 19.70
CA THR A 233 14.17 -1.16 19.40
C THR A 233 13.39 -0.26 20.34
N LEU A 234 12.60 0.65 19.78
CA LEU A 234 11.78 1.62 20.51
C LEU A 234 10.29 1.32 20.29
N PRO A 235 9.46 1.30 21.35
CA PRO A 235 8.04 1.08 21.20
C PRO A 235 7.36 2.27 20.52
N THR A 236 6.39 1.99 19.66
CA THR A 236 5.52 2.98 19.04
C THR A 236 4.05 2.69 19.34
N SER A 237 3.23 3.73 19.37
CA SER A 237 1.78 3.57 19.49
C SER A 237 1.04 4.69 18.77
N ALA A 238 -0.08 4.35 18.14
CA ALA A 238 -0.94 5.31 17.48
C ALA A 238 -2.42 4.92 17.64
N ILE A 239 -3.30 5.92 17.66
CA ILE A 239 -4.75 5.71 17.65
C ILE A 239 -5.28 6.34 16.36
N CYS A 240 -5.77 5.50 15.46
CA CYS A 240 -6.41 5.89 14.22
C CYS A 240 -7.92 5.86 14.38
N GLU A 241 -8.57 7.02 14.23
CA GLU A 241 -10.03 7.14 14.28
C GLU A 241 -10.61 6.83 12.91
N LEU A 242 -11.52 5.85 12.85
CA LEU A 242 -12.19 5.39 11.63
C LEU A 242 -13.67 5.16 11.96
N GLU A 243 -14.51 6.07 11.51
CA GLU A 243 -15.96 5.99 11.75
C GLU A 243 -16.53 4.68 11.15
N GLY A 244 -17.30 3.96 11.94
CA GLY A 244 -17.89 2.68 11.55
C GLY A 244 -16.97 1.45 11.73
N LEU A 245 -15.72 1.63 12.17
CA LEU A 245 -14.86 0.49 12.50
C LEU A 245 -15.39 -0.22 13.75
N GLY A 246 -15.55 -1.53 13.69
CA GLY A 246 -16.10 -2.33 14.78
C GLY A 246 -15.93 -3.83 14.56
N GLU A 247 -16.72 -4.60 15.28
CA GLU A 247 -16.73 -6.07 15.15
C GLU A 247 -17.07 -6.49 13.72
N GLY A 248 -16.29 -7.42 13.15
CA GLY A 248 -16.42 -7.88 11.77
C GLY A 248 -15.78 -6.99 10.72
N SER A 249 -15.26 -5.80 11.10
CA SER A 249 -14.50 -4.97 10.17
C SER A 249 -13.12 -5.56 9.89
N LEU A 250 -12.61 -5.34 8.67
CA LEU A 250 -11.23 -5.64 8.30
C LEU A 250 -10.42 -4.34 8.34
N CYS A 251 -9.23 -4.41 8.90
CA CYS A 251 -8.34 -3.27 9.00
C CYS A 251 -6.97 -3.61 8.42
N ASP A 252 -6.58 -2.89 7.36
CA ASP A 252 -5.24 -2.92 6.80
C ASP A 252 -4.40 -1.86 7.51
N VAL A 253 -3.30 -2.29 8.14
CA VAL A 253 -2.47 -1.41 8.96
C VAL A 253 -1.01 -1.51 8.58
N TRP A 254 -0.31 -0.38 8.63
CA TRP A 254 1.14 -0.32 8.41
C TRP A 254 1.77 0.86 9.12
N GLN A 255 3.08 0.78 9.28
CA GLN A 255 3.91 1.89 9.74
C GLN A 255 5.07 2.13 8.79
N GLN A 256 5.49 3.38 8.69
CA GLN A 256 6.70 3.77 7.99
C GLN A 256 7.44 4.87 8.73
N VAL A 257 8.76 4.89 8.60
CA VAL A 257 9.60 5.96 9.16
C VAL A 257 9.57 7.14 8.20
N ALA A 258 9.01 8.25 8.64
CA ALA A 258 8.99 9.48 7.85
C ALA A 258 10.32 10.24 7.96
N SER A 259 10.95 10.22 9.14
CA SER A 259 12.30 10.77 9.34
C SER A 259 12.96 10.16 10.57
N VAL A 260 14.28 10.08 10.56
CA VAL A 260 15.09 9.69 11.68
C VAL A 260 16.39 10.48 11.66
N THR A 261 16.80 10.98 12.83
CA THR A 261 18.11 11.59 13.05
C THR A 261 18.71 11.07 14.36
N ALA A 262 20.00 10.95 14.40
CA ALA A 262 20.72 10.63 15.63
C ALA A 262 21.99 11.48 15.67
N GLU A 263 22.25 12.08 16.81
CA GLU A 263 23.44 12.89 17.06
C GLU A 263 24.18 12.38 18.29
N PRO A 264 25.52 12.41 18.28
CA PRO A 264 26.30 12.08 19.48
C PRO A 264 25.96 13.04 20.61
N ALA A 265 25.70 12.50 21.79
CA ALA A 265 25.40 13.28 22.98
C ALA A 265 26.43 12.95 24.09
N PRO A 266 26.97 13.95 24.80
CA PRO A 266 27.91 13.70 25.88
C PRO A 266 27.19 13.08 27.09
N THR A 267 27.83 12.11 27.73
CA THR A 267 27.44 11.62 29.07
C THR A 267 27.85 12.61 30.16
N GLU A 268 27.47 12.33 31.42
CA GLU A 268 27.87 13.16 32.56
C GLU A 268 29.39 13.28 32.70
N ASP A 269 30.14 12.26 32.28
CA ASP A 269 31.61 12.23 32.30
C ASP A 269 32.23 12.99 31.11
N GLY A 270 31.42 13.54 30.19
CA GLY A 270 31.87 14.28 29.01
C GLY A 270 32.18 13.41 27.78
N ASP A 271 32.10 12.09 27.89
CA ASP A 271 32.30 11.14 26.79
C ASP A 271 31.06 11.05 25.88
N TYR A 272 31.24 10.92 24.56
CA TYR A 272 30.20 10.73 23.59
C TYR A 272 29.75 9.24 23.54
N ARG A 273 29.10 8.78 24.60
CA ARG A 273 28.59 7.41 24.76
C ARG A 273 27.06 7.33 24.75
N SER A 274 26.42 8.39 24.36
CA SER A 274 24.95 8.40 24.14
C SER A 274 24.58 9.06 22.82
N LEU A 275 23.37 8.83 22.40
CA LEU A 275 22.76 9.34 21.18
C LEU A 275 21.52 10.15 21.57
N ALA A 276 21.39 11.35 21.01
CA ALA A 276 20.13 12.07 20.96
C ALA A 276 19.42 11.66 19.67
N VAL A 277 18.27 11.02 19.79
CA VAL A 277 17.53 10.46 18.66
C VAL A 277 16.20 11.19 18.52
N GLU A 278 15.91 11.65 17.32
CA GLU A 278 14.60 12.14 16.93
C GLU A 278 14.08 11.30 15.75
N ALA A 279 12.87 10.78 15.87
CA ALA A 279 12.22 10.02 14.82
C ALA A 279 10.75 10.41 14.67
N VAL A 280 10.27 10.37 13.45
CA VAL A 280 8.83 10.51 13.11
C VAL A 280 8.39 9.23 12.45
N VAL A 281 7.41 8.57 13.06
CA VAL A 281 6.78 7.36 12.53
C VAL A 281 5.36 7.69 12.11
N GLU A 282 5.05 7.46 10.85
CA GLU A 282 3.70 7.55 10.31
C GLU A 282 3.01 6.19 10.44
N SER A 283 1.89 6.14 11.15
CA SER A 283 1.04 4.96 11.31
C SER A 283 -0.23 5.15 10.51
N CYS A 284 -0.62 4.14 9.77
CA CYS A 284 -1.82 4.17 8.94
C CYS A 284 -2.74 3.01 9.26
N ALA A 285 -4.04 3.28 9.25
CA ALA A 285 -5.11 2.29 9.29
C ALA A 285 -6.13 2.58 8.19
N ARG A 286 -6.50 1.56 7.42
CA ARG A 286 -7.55 1.58 6.41
C ARG A 286 -8.62 0.59 6.79
N GLY A 287 -9.87 1.03 6.92
CA GLY A 287 -10.98 0.21 7.37
C GLY A 287 -11.90 -0.22 6.25
N TRP A 288 -12.37 -1.48 6.32
CA TRP A 288 -13.36 -2.06 5.43
C TRP A 288 -14.44 -2.75 6.26
N LEU A 289 -15.70 -2.57 5.92
CA LEU A 289 -16.82 -3.27 6.51
C LEU A 289 -17.40 -4.25 5.48
N PRO A 290 -17.20 -5.56 5.64
CA PRO A 290 -17.87 -6.56 4.82
C PRO A 290 -19.38 -6.45 4.95
N CYS A 291 -20.08 -6.54 3.83
CA CYS A 291 -21.54 -6.44 3.77
C CYS A 291 -22.09 -7.27 2.61
N THR A 292 -23.37 -7.59 2.69
CA THR A 292 -24.08 -8.17 1.57
C THR A 292 -24.79 -7.07 0.80
N ALA A 293 -24.37 -6.83 -0.44
CA ALA A 293 -25.03 -5.93 -1.37
C ALA A 293 -26.28 -6.60 -1.91
N ARG A 294 -27.44 -5.94 -1.77
CA ARG A 294 -28.73 -6.37 -2.33
C ARG A 294 -29.18 -5.35 -3.35
N TYR A 295 -29.62 -5.82 -4.52
CA TYR A 295 -30.07 -4.97 -5.62
C TYR A 295 -30.98 -5.75 -6.56
N CYS A 296 -31.68 -5.04 -7.46
CA CYS A 296 -32.39 -5.65 -8.55
C CYS A 296 -31.62 -5.46 -9.85
N SER A 297 -31.53 -6.52 -10.65
CA SER A 297 -30.77 -6.53 -11.92
C SER A 297 -31.65 -6.44 -13.15
N ASP A 298 -32.93 -6.89 -13.08
CA ASP A 298 -33.85 -6.91 -14.17
C ASP A 298 -35.31 -6.77 -13.68
N CYS A 299 -36.21 -6.40 -14.56
CA CYS A 299 -37.64 -6.36 -14.24
C CYS A 299 -38.53 -6.62 -15.45
N TYR A 300 -39.78 -7.01 -15.20
CA TYR A 300 -40.87 -7.02 -16.16
C TYR A 300 -42.20 -6.84 -15.44
N SER A 301 -43.24 -6.52 -16.19
CA SER A 301 -44.61 -6.53 -15.67
C SER A 301 -45.42 -7.65 -16.30
N THR A 302 -46.22 -8.34 -15.50
CA THR A 302 -47.11 -9.39 -15.98
C THR A 302 -48.38 -8.79 -16.63
N LYS A 303 -48.63 -7.48 -16.50
CA LYS A 303 -49.89 -6.85 -16.94
C LYS A 303 -49.73 -5.79 -18.02
N ASN A 304 -48.63 -4.99 -17.92
CA ASN A 304 -48.47 -3.80 -18.73
C ASN A 304 -47.10 -3.81 -19.44
N GLN A 305 -46.94 -2.98 -20.46
CA GLN A 305 -45.62 -2.73 -21.01
C GLN A 305 -44.73 -2.09 -19.96
N CYS A 306 -43.51 -2.63 -19.79
CA CYS A 306 -42.51 -2.16 -18.86
C CYS A 306 -41.23 -1.83 -19.60
N THR A 307 -40.70 -0.64 -19.38
CA THR A 307 -39.38 -0.21 -19.83
C THR A 307 -38.52 0.09 -18.62
N PHE A 308 -37.22 -0.16 -18.73
CA PHE A 308 -36.29 0.04 -17.65
C PHE A 308 -34.89 0.34 -18.17
N ARG A 309 -34.06 0.93 -17.32
CA ARG A 309 -32.64 1.17 -17.58
C ARG A 309 -31.82 0.43 -16.56
N THR A 310 -30.70 -0.10 -17.02
CA THR A 310 -29.71 -0.76 -16.18
C THR A 310 -28.34 -0.11 -16.33
N ARG A 311 -27.54 -0.18 -15.26
CA ARG A 311 -26.16 0.24 -15.27
C ARG A 311 -25.27 -0.83 -14.63
N THR A 312 -24.13 -1.10 -15.25
CA THR A 312 -23.13 -1.99 -14.67
C THR A 312 -22.20 -1.20 -13.75
N VAL A 313 -22.00 -1.71 -12.54
CA VAL A 313 -21.03 -1.20 -11.57
C VAL A 313 -20.08 -2.31 -11.15
N THR A 314 -18.93 -1.93 -10.62
CA THR A 314 -17.99 -2.86 -9.98
C THR A 314 -18.03 -2.62 -8.49
N LEU A 315 -18.44 -3.62 -7.73
CA LEU A 315 -18.33 -3.65 -6.27
C LEU A 315 -16.99 -4.25 -5.88
N THR A 316 -16.51 -3.92 -4.69
CA THR A 316 -15.26 -4.46 -4.15
C THR A 316 -15.59 -5.43 -3.02
N ARG A 317 -15.10 -6.65 -3.09
CA ARG A 317 -15.07 -7.60 -1.99
C ARG A 317 -13.65 -7.68 -1.44
N ILE A 318 -13.44 -7.52 -0.16
CA ILE A 318 -12.14 -7.74 0.48
C ILE A 318 -12.07 -9.22 0.87
N CYS A 319 -11.11 -9.92 0.29
CA CYS A 319 -10.90 -11.33 0.56
C CYS A 319 -10.17 -11.51 1.90
N ARG A 320 -9.12 -10.71 2.12
CA ARG A 320 -8.39 -10.66 3.39
C ARG A 320 -7.47 -9.44 3.46
N THR A 321 -7.06 -9.06 4.67
CA THR A 321 -5.90 -8.20 4.91
C THR A 321 -4.63 -9.06 4.98
N VAL A 322 -3.51 -8.47 4.62
CA VAL A 322 -2.20 -9.12 4.57
C VAL A 322 -1.31 -8.48 5.63
N GLN A 323 -0.75 -9.31 6.51
CA GLN A 323 0.35 -8.96 7.39
C GLN A 323 1.17 -10.23 7.58
N GLU A 324 2.22 -10.39 6.77
CA GLU A 324 3.02 -11.61 6.69
C GLU A 324 4.50 -11.28 6.78
N THR A 325 5.26 -12.11 7.49
CA THR A 325 6.72 -12.03 7.51
C THR A 325 7.30 -13.03 6.54
N VAL A 326 8.11 -12.56 5.61
CA VAL A 326 8.80 -13.37 4.61
C VAL A 326 10.29 -13.33 4.87
N SER A 327 10.92 -14.50 4.99
CA SER A 327 12.37 -14.62 5.10
C SER A 327 12.98 -14.80 3.73
N CYS A 328 13.98 -13.97 3.41
CA CYS A 328 14.79 -14.06 2.21
C CYS A 328 16.20 -14.46 2.62
N GLN A 329 16.74 -15.52 2.01
CA GLN A 329 18.11 -15.97 2.23
C GLN A 329 18.79 -16.11 0.87
N GLU A 330 19.92 -15.40 0.73
CA GLU A 330 20.65 -15.32 -0.53
C GLU A 330 22.17 -15.37 -0.29
N THR A 331 22.89 -15.94 -1.24
CA THR A 331 24.33 -15.91 -1.27
C THR A 331 24.78 -14.83 -2.25
N ILE A 332 25.48 -13.82 -1.74
CA ILE A 332 25.98 -12.70 -2.53
C ILE A 332 27.47 -12.89 -2.76
N PRO A 333 27.92 -13.04 -4.02
CA PRO A 333 29.34 -13.05 -4.32
C PRO A 333 29.96 -11.70 -3.98
N LEU A 334 31.09 -11.72 -3.30
CA LEU A 334 31.89 -10.54 -3.03
C LEU A 334 32.69 -10.14 -4.28
N PRO A 335 32.92 -8.84 -4.49
CA PRO A 335 33.90 -8.37 -5.46
C PRO A 335 35.30 -8.88 -5.12
N ASP A 336 36.18 -8.99 -6.14
CA ASP A 336 37.57 -9.36 -5.93
C ASP A 336 38.30 -8.41 -4.97
N ASN A 337 39.24 -8.94 -4.16
CA ASN A 337 40.07 -8.18 -3.23
C ASN A 337 39.34 -7.46 -2.07
N VAL A 338 38.15 -7.93 -1.68
CA VAL A 338 37.49 -7.49 -0.45
C VAL A 338 38.16 -8.12 0.76
N GLU A 339 38.76 -7.31 1.64
CA GLU A 339 39.33 -7.74 2.92
C GLU A 339 38.22 -7.98 3.96
N GLU A 340 37.28 -7.01 4.08
CA GLU A 340 36.24 -7.02 5.10
C GLU A 340 34.98 -6.26 4.63
N VAL A 341 33.80 -6.78 4.94
CA VAL A 341 32.53 -6.05 4.84
C VAL A 341 32.31 -5.28 6.13
N VAL A 342 32.40 -3.97 6.05
CA VAL A 342 32.35 -3.05 7.20
C VAL A 342 30.90 -2.81 7.62
N GLU A 343 30.00 -2.60 6.66
CA GLU A 343 28.56 -2.41 6.90
C GLU A 343 27.77 -2.93 5.72
N LEU A 344 26.58 -3.48 6.02
CA LEU A 344 25.62 -3.91 5.01
C LEU A 344 24.22 -3.55 5.48
N TRP A 345 23.42 -3.01 4.58
CA TRP A 345 22.00 -2.71 4.86
C TRP A 345 21.13 -3.02 3.66
N CYS A 346 19.86 -3.18 3.93
CA CYS A 346 18.83 -3.47 2.95
C CYS A 346 17.81 -2.33 2.90
N GLU A 347 17.47 -1.90 1.70
CA GLU A 347 16.39 -0.96 1.43
C GLU A 347 15.37 -1.67 0.54
N ALA A 348 14.12 -1.77 1.02
CA ALA A 348 13.02 -2.28 0.23
C ALA A 348 12.53 -1.17 -0.71
N ALA A 349 12.49 -1.44 -2.01
CA ALA A 349 12.14 -0.42 -2.99
C ALA A 349 10.63 -0.42 -3.31
N THR A 350 10.16 -1.40 -4.04
CA THR A 350 8.78 -1.38 -4.57
C THR A 350 8.16 -2.76 -4.52
N VAL A 351 6.84 -2.79 -4.42
CA VAL A 351 6.05 -3.99 -4.69
C VAL A 351 5.20 -3.74 -5.92
N SER A 352 5.34 -4.61 -6.91
CA SER A 352 4.46 -4.67 -8.08
C SER A 352 3.63 -5.95 -8.01
N PRO A 353 2.31 -5.86 -7.97
CA PRO A 353 1.49 -7.05 -8.03
C PRO A 353 1.44 -7.60 -9.45
N ARG A 354 1.64 -8.90 -9.60
CA ARG A 354 1.45 -9.63 -10.86
C ARG A 354 0.44 -10.76 -10.67
N MET A 355 -0.42 -10.97 -11.64
CA MET A 355 -1.36 -12.10 -11.61
C MET A 355 -0.73 -13.33 -12.25
N GLU A 356 -0.79 -14.45 -11.52
CA GLU A 356 -0.39 -15.77 -12.01
C GLU A 356 -1.53 -16.78 -11.83
N SER A 357 -1.38 -17.95 -12.46
CA SER A 357 -2.27 -19.08 -12.21
C SER A 357 -2.22 -19.48 -10.73
N GLY A 358 -3.36 -19.38 -10.03
CA GLY A 358 -3.50 -19.70 -8.61
C GLY A 358 -3.27 -18.54 -7.64
N GLY A 359 -3.26 -17.28 -8.12
CA GLY A 359 -3.33 -16.08 -7.29
C GLY A 359 -2.32 -14.99 -7.62
N PRO A 360 -2.47 -13.82 -7.00
CA PRO A 360 -1.54 -12.72 -7.18
C PRO A 360 -0.19 -12.98 -6.50
N VAL A 361 0.86 -12.48 -7.13
CA VAL A 361 2.24 -12.52 -6.66
C VAL A 361 2.68 -11.08 -6.35
N ALA A 362 3.20 -10.85 -5.14
CA ALA A 362 3.92 -9.63 -4.81
C ALA A 362 5.36 -9.76 -5.29
N GLU A 363 5.75 -8.99 -6.29
CA GLU A 363 7.13 -8.88 -6.75
C GLU A 363 7.77 -7.68 -6.07
N GLY A 364 8.76 -7.92 -5.21
CA GLY A 364 9.51 -6.89 -4.50
C GLY A 364 10.95 -6.80 -5.01
N LYS A 365 11.52 -5.60 -4.95
CA LYS A 365 12.95 -5.38 -5.18
C LYS A 365 13.60 -4.89 -3.88
N LEU A 366 14.68 -5.51 -3.52
CA LEU A 366 15.52 -5.14 -2.38
C LEU A 366 16.87 -4.67 -2.90
N THR A 367 17.28 -3.48 -2.49
CA THR A 367 18.64 -3.01 -2.74
C THR A 367 19.49 -3.31 -1.52
N ILE A 368 20.45 -4.21 -1.68
CA ILE A 368 21.46 -4.51 -0.68
C ILE A 368 22.63 -3.58 -0.93
N SER A 369 22.93 -2.76 0.04
CA SER A 369 24.02 -1.81 0.01
C SER A 369 25.15 -2.26 0.94
N MET A 370 26.37 -2.26 0.46
CA MET A 370 27.53 -2.78 1.18
C MET A 370 28.67 -1.78 1.13
N LEU A 371 29.22 -1.46 2.29
CA LEU A 371 30.47 -0.76 2.45
C LEU A 371 31.56 -1.79 2.79
N ALA A 372 32.57 -1.91 1.96
CA ALA A 372 33.64 -2.89 2.11
C ALA A 372 35.01 -2.20 2.14
N LYS A 373 35.93 -2.76 2.93
CA LYS A 373 37.34 -2.44 2.94
C LYS A 373 38.06 -3.41 2.02
N MET A 374 38.85 -2.88 1.10
CA MET A 374 39.62 -3.66 0.16
C MET A 374 41.00 -3.98 0.74
N GLU A 375 41.73 -4.94 0.15
CA GLU A 375 43.08 -5.33 0.54
C GLU A 375 44.09 -4.18 0.49
N ASP A 376 43.86 -3.16 -0.33
CA ASP A 376 44.67 -1.92 -0.38
C ASP A 376 44.33 -0.94 0.78
N GLY A 377 43.42 -1.30 1.68
CA GLY A 377 42.96 -0.51 2.81
C GLY A 377 41.90 0.54 2.45
N GLN A 378 41.53 0.67 1.18
CA GLN A 378 40.53 1.65 0.76
C GLN A 378 39.12 1.12 0.96
N LEU A 379 38.18 2.07 1.22
CA LEU A 379 36.75 1.76 1.37
C LEU A 379 36.05 1.90 0.03
N TYR A 380 35.24 0.91 -0.33
CA TYR A 380 34.40 0.90 -1.53
C TYR A 380 32.95 0.59 -1.18
N TYR A 381 32.07 1.05 -2.03
CA TYR A 381 30.65 0.87 -1.92
C TYR A 381 30.13 0.02 -3.09
N PHE A 382 29.26 -0.92 -2.77
CA PHE A 382 28.64 -1.83 -3.75
C PHE A 382 27.15 -1.93 -3.51
N ASP A 383 26.36 -2.01 -4.59
CA ASP A 383 24.93 -2.31 -4.57
C ASP A 383 24.63 -3.62 -5.26
N LYS A 384 23.72 -4.38 -4.70
CA LYS A 384 23.13 -5.57 -5.30
C LYS A 384 21.61 -5.50 -5.19
N VAL A 385 20.92 -5.66 -6.32
CA VAL A 385 19.45 -5.76 -6.33
C VAL A 385 19.06 -7.23 -6.27
N LEU A 386 18.20 -7.57 -5.32
CA LEU A 386 17.56 -8.87 -5.17
C LEU A 386 16.08 -8.75 -5.50
N GLU A 387 15.54 -9.77 -6.17
CA GLU A 387 14.11 -9.88 -6.45
C GLU A 387 13.48 -10.84 -5.42
N VAL A 388 12.38 -10.42 -4.84
CA VAL A 388 11.60 -11.22 -3.89
C VAL A 388 10.20 -11.41 -4.46
N ASN A 389 9.80 -12.66 -4.57
CA ASN A 389 8.48 -13.04 -5.05
C ASN A 389 7.73 -13.78 -3.94
N HIS A 390 6.56 -13.28 -3.59
CA HIS A 390 5.67 -13.92 -2.63
C HIS A 390 4.29 -14.12 -3.22
N LYS A 391 3.85 -15.38 -3.31
CA LYS A 391 2.57 -15.76 -3.91
C LYS A 391 1.47 -15.87 -2.85
N PHE A 392 0.37 -15.19 -3.08
CA PHE A 392 -0.83 -15.28 -2.25
C PHE A 392 -1.82 -16.25 -2.89
N PRO A 393 -2.15 -17.36 -2.22
CA PRO A 393 -3.15 -18.29 -2.75
C PRO A 393 -4.51 -17.59 -2.82
N CYS A 394 -5.08 -17.51 -4.02
CA CYS A 394 -6.38 -16.96 -4.28
C CYS A 394 -6.92 -17.55 -5.59
N GLU A 395 -8.07 -18.23 -5.51
CA GLU A 395 -8.71 -18.86 -6.68
C GLU A 395 -9.68 -17.92 -7.39
N VAL A 396 -9.86 -16.69 -6.88
CA VAL A 396 -10.83 -15.75 -7.45
C VAL A 396 -10.21 -15.03 -8.64
N GLU A 397 -10.85 -15.15 -9.79
CA GLU A 397 -10.45 -14.47 -11.01
C GLU A 397 -10.57 -12.94 -10.84
N GLY A 398 -9.56 -12.22 -11.33
CA GLY A 398 -9.50 -10.77 -11.23
C GLY A 398 -9.16 -10.22 -9.85
N ALA A 399 -8.69 -11.08 -8.91
CA ALA A 399 -8.22 -10.60 -7.60
C ALA A 399 -7.09 -9.58 -7.76
N ALA A 400 -7.17 -8.50 -6.99
CA ALA A 400 -6.18 -7.43 -6.95
C ALA A 400 -5.47 -7.40 -5.60
N LEU A 401 -4.14 -7.36 -5.63
CA LEU A 401 -3.30 -7.23 -4.47
C LEU A 401 -2.82 -5.78 -4.36
N GLU A 402 -3.04 -5.17 -3.22
CA GLU A 402 -2.36 -3.95 -2.80
C GLU A 402 -1.46 -4.30 -1.63
N ALA A 403 -0.15 -4.28 -1.83
CA ALA A 403 0.81 -4.67 -0.81
C ALA A 403 1.98 -3.70 -0.74
N ARG A 404 2.58 -3.62 0.45
CA ARG A 404 3.81 -2.91 0.77
C ARG A 404 4.81 -3.91 1.32
N ILE A 405 6.08 -3.67 1.05
CA ILE A 405 7.18 -4.45 1.59
C ILE A 405 8.11 -3.53 2.36
N SER A 406 8.56 -3.97 3.53
CA SER A 406 9.60 -3.31 4.31
C SER A 406 10.61 -4.32 4.81
N CYS A 407 11.90 -3.94 4.85
CA CYS A 407 12.94 -4.77 5.44
C CYS A 407 13.05 -4.47 6.93
N GLN A 408 12.73 -5.44 7.77
CA GLN A 408 12.75 -5.28 9.22
C GLN A 408 14.10 -5.60 9.82
N SER A 409 14.80 -6.59 9.28
CA SER A 409 16.17 -6.91 9.67
C SER A 409 16.95 -7.47 8.49
N CYS A 410 18.25 -7.20 8.52
CA CYS A 410 19.20 -7.72 7.55
C CYS A 410 20.46 -8.14 8.29
N THR A 411 20.81 -9.41 8.23
CA THR A 411 22.02 -9.97 8.84
C THR A 411 22.82 -10.70 7.79
N TRP A 412 24.14 -10.74 7.99
CA TRP A 412 25.05 -11.43 7.08
C TRP A 412 26.12 -12.18 7.84
N SER A 413 26.68 -13.19 7.18
CA SER A 413 27.84 -13.94 7.62
C SER A 413 28.72 -14.31 6.43
N ALA A 414 30.01 -14.43 6.65
CA ALA A 414 30.94 -14.88 5.59
C ALA A 414 30.58 -16.34 5.18
N SER A 415 30.53 -16.56 3.88
CA SER A 415 30.36 -17.88 3.26
C SER A 415 31.60 -18.19 2.44
N GLY A 416 32.65 -18.69 3.10
CA GLY A 416 33.99 -18.80 2.49
C GLY A 416 34.70 -17.43 2.40
N ASN A 417 35.60 -17.29 1.44
CA ASN A 417 36.37 -16.05 1.25
C ASN A 417 35.73 -15.11 0.21
N ASP A 418 34.83 -15.65 -0.62
CA ASP A 418 34.39 -14.99 -1.84
C ASP A 418 32.87 -14.67 -1.85
N ALA A 419 32.15 -14.96 -0.75
CA ALA A 419 30.71 -14.74 -0.69
C ALA A 419 30.21 -14.42 0.72
N LEU A 420 29.06 -13.78 0.78
CA LEU A 420 28.27 -13.56 1.99
C LEU A 420 26.96 -14.32 1.92
N GLU A 421 26.59 -14.96 3.02
CA GLU A 421 25.24 -15.43 3.23
C GLU A 421 24.42 -14.30 3.88
N LEU A 422 23.41 -13.82 3.15
CA LEU A 422 22.49 -12.79 3.57
C LEU A 422 21.20 -13.39 4.06
N ARG A 423 20.67 -12.87 5.16
CA ARG A 423 19.33 -13.20 5.69
C ARG A 423 18.57 -11.92 5.99
N CYS A 424 17.47 -11.72 5.26
CA CYS A 424 16.57 -10.60 5.49
C CYS A 424 15.21 -11.10 5.99
N GLN A 425 14.64 -10.36 6.94
CA GLN A 425 13.24 -10.50 7.32
C GLN A 425 12.47 -9.32 6.73
N LEU A 426 11.47 -9.65 5.94
CA LEU A 426 10.64 -8.69 5.22
C LEU A 426 9.23 -8.77 5.78
N GLU A 427 8.63 -7.62 6.03
CA GLU A 427 7.21 -7.51 6.33
C GLU A 427 6.45 -7.14 5.06
N LEU A 428 5.41 -7.92 4.75
CA LEU A 428 4.42 -7.65 3.72
C LEU A 428 3.12 -7.24 4.39
N THR A 429 2.63 -6.04 4.10
CA THR A 429 1.33 -5.53 4.59
C THR A 429 0.46 -5.10 3.43
N GLY A 430 -0.86 -5.19 3.61
CA GLY A 430 -1.79 -4.76 2.57
C GLY A 430 -3.14 -5.47 2.58
N SER A 431 -3.77 -5.53 1.42
CA SER A 431 -5.08 -6.18 1.26
C SER A 431 -5.21 -6.88 -0.09
N LEU A 432 -5.96 -7.98 -0.06
CA LEU A 432 -6.39 -8.73 -1.25
C LEU A 432 -7.87 -8.46 -1.48
N SER A 433 -8.21 -7.91 -2.62
CA SER A 433 -9.58 -7.56 -3.02
C SER A 433 -9.99 -8.27 -4.31
N CYS A 434 -11.29 -8.46 -4.48
CA CYS A 434 -11.87 -9.05 -5.67
C CYS A 434 -12.94 -8.12 -6.22
N PRO A 435 -12.88 -7.73 -7.50
CA PRO A 435 -13.94 -6.98 -8.14
C PRO A 435 -15.15 -7.89 -8.37
N VAL A 436 -16.33 -7.40 -8.06
CA VAL A 436 -17.60 -8.10 -8.31
C VAL A 436 -18.45 -7.23 -9.23
N ARG A 437 -18.78 -7.75 -10.39
CA ARG A 437 -19.61 -7.04 -11.35
C ARG A 437 -21.09 -7.16 -10.93
N ALA A 438 -21.77 -6.03 -10.82
CA ALA A 438 -23.20 -5.95 -10.52
C ALA A 438 -23.92 -5.14 -11.59
N VAL A 439 -25.09 -5.62 -12.03
CA VAL A 439 -25.98 -4.89 -12.93
C VAL A 439 -27.12 -4.32 -12.10
N LEU A 440 -27.17 -3.01 -11.98
CA LEU A 440 -28.14 -2.29 -11.17
C LEU A 440 -29.30 -1.79 -12.03
N LEU A 441 -30.50 -2.00 -11.56
CA LEU A 441 -31.72 -1.43 -12.13
C LEU A 441 -31.85 0.02 -11.64
N GLU A 442 -31.81 0.98 -12.57
CA GLU A 442 -31.81 2.42 -12.24
C GLU A 442 -33.23 2.99 -12.20
N ASP A 443 -34.01 2.69 -13.23
CA ASP A 443 -35.31 3.30 -13.45
C ASP A 443 -36.27 2.30 -14.07
N ILE A 444 -37.56 2.39 -13.70
CA ILE A 444 -38.61 1.51 -14.14
C ILE A 444 -39.81 2.36 -14.50
N GLU A 445 -40.31 2.22 -15.71
CA GLU A 445 -41.56 2.82 -16.18
C GLU A 445 -42.51 1.71 -16.62
N VAL A 446 -43.71 1.70 -16.03
CA VAL A 446 -44.79 0.80 -16.39
C VAL A 446 -45.93 1.62 -17.01
N ASP A 447 -46.24 1.40 -18.27
CA ASP A 447 -47.27 2.17 -18.98
C ASP A 447 -48.68 1.56 -18.73
N GLU A 448 -49.46 2.22 -17.87
CA GLU A 448 -50.83 1.82 -17.53
C GLU A 448 -51.76 1.78 -18.76
N LYS A 449 -51.47 2.57 -19.79
CA LYS A 449 -52.31 2.69 -21.00
C LYS A 449 -52.01 1.63 -22.07
N LYS A 450 -50.94 0.86 -21.83
CA LYS A 450 -50.52 -0.21 -22.73
C LYS A 450 -50.53 -1.56 -22.00
N PRO A 451 -51.73 -2.14 -21.79
CA PRO A 451 -51.82 -3.50 -21.27
C PRO A 451 -51.15 -4.46 -22.24
N LYS A 452 -50.48 -5.47 -21.71
CA LYS A 452 -50.01 -6.59 -22.51
C LYS A 452 -51.22 -7.42 -22.92
N GLU A 453 -51.26 -7.85 -24.18
CA GLU A 453 -52.27 -8.81 -24.62
C GLU A 453 -52.05 -10.11 -23.83
N ASP A 454 -53.13 -10.71 -23.31
CA ASP A 454 -53.06 -12.00 -22.65
C ASP A 454 -52.46 -13.03 -23.65
N ALA A 455 -51.23 -13.39 -23.44
CA ALA A 455 -50.46 -14.20 -24.39
C ALA A 455 -50.94 -15.66 -24.48
N ALA A 456 -51.93 -16.04 -23.68
CA ALA A 456 -52.35 -17.44 -23.65
C ALA A 456 -53.87 -17.59 -23.63
N ALA A 457 -54.41 -18.14 -24.66
CA ALA A 457 -55.69 -18.88 -24.55
C ALA A 457 -55.52 -19.97 -23.46
N PRO A 458 -56.60 -20.27 -22.66
CA PRO A 458 -56.47 -21.35 -21.69
C PRO A 458 -56.09 -22.66 -22.35
N GLY A 459 -54.94 -23.20 -22.05
CA GLY A 459 -54.40 -24.44 -22.63
C GLY A 459 -53.17 -24.94 -21.89
N LEU A 460 -52.83 -26.20 -22.08
CA LEU A 460 -51.59 -26.79 -21.60
C LEU A 460 -50.46 -26.40 -22.57
N TYR A 461 -49.45 -25.74 -22.06
CA TYR A 461 -48.23 -25.37 -22.81
C TYR A 461 -47.06 -26.25 -22.34
N LEU A 462 -46.53 -27.03 -23.26
CA LEU A 462 -45.27 -27.74 -23.04
C LEU A 462 -44.13 -26.88 -23.57
N TYR A 463 -43.25 -26.45 -22.68
CA TYR A 463 -42.06 -25.68 -23.01
C TYR A 463 -40.80 -26.51 -22.74
N LEU A 464 -39.92 -26.57 -23.72
CA LEU A 464 -38.59 -27.16 -23.59
C LEU A 464 -37.60 -26.00 -23.46
N ALA A 465 -37.01 -25.85 -22.26
CA ALA A 465 -36.04 -24.79 -22.02
C ALA A 465 -34.75 -25.05 -22.81
N ASP A 466 -34.17 -23.97 -23.33
CA ASP A 466 -32.86 -24.00 -23.96
C ASP A 466 -31.78 -24.12 -22.88
N SER A 467 -30.61 -24.65 -23.24
CA SER A 467 -29.48 -24.76 -22.31
C SER A 467 -29.06 -23.37 -21.82
N GLY A 468 -29.10 -23.15 -20.47
CA GLY A 468 -28.77 -21.88 -19.83
C GLY A 468 -29.92 -20.87 -19.73
N GLU A 469 -31.13 -21.22 -20.14
CA GLU A 469 -32.34 -20.41 -19.93
C GLU A 469 -32.83 -20.60 -18.50
N THR A 470 -33.04 -19.48 -17.78
CA THR A 470 -33.49 -19.52 -16.38
C THR A 470 -35.01 -19.46 -16.26
N LEU A 471 -35.56 -19.87 -15.10
CA LEU A 471 -37.01 -19.71 -14.83
C LEU A 471 -37.44 -18.24 -14.94
N TRP A 472 -36.54 -17.28 -14.61
CA TRP A 472 -36.78 -15.87 -14.83
C TRP A 472 -37.03 -15.52 -16.28
N ASP A 473 -36.24 -16.05 -17.21
CA ASP A 473 -36.36 -15.78 -18.66
C ASP A 473 -37.65 -16.35 -19.19
N ILE A 474 -38.03 -17.55 -18.75
CA ILE A 474 -39.30 -18.21 -19.12
C ILE A 474 -40.49 -17.40 -18.58
N ALA A 475 -40.46 -17.05 -17.27
CA ALA A 475 -41.53 -16.28 -16.65
C ALA A 475 -41.69 -14.88 -17.31
N LYS A 476 -40.60 -14.23 -17.67
CA LYS A 476 -40.58 -12.94 -18.37
C LYS A 476 -41.16 -13.06 -19.79
N ARG A 477 -40.80 -14.12 -20.53
CA ARG A 477 -41.31 -14.40 -21.89
C ARG A 477 -42.80 -14.63 -21.89
N TYR A 478 -43.32 -15.39 -20.92
CA TYR A 478 -44.74 -15.74 -20.85
C TYR A 478 -45.57 -14.79 -19.99
N ASN A 479 -44.97 -13.68 -19.51
CA ASN A 479 -45.64 -12.67 -18.67
C ASN A 479 -46.32 -13.27 -17.41
N THR A 480 -45.74 -14.32 -16.84
CA THR A 480 -46.25 -14.99 -15.64
C THR A 480 -45.39 -14.67 -14.44
N LYS A 481 -45.81 -15.03 -13.24
CA LYS A 481 -45.01 -14.94 -12.05
C LYS A 481 -44.14 -16.18 -11.91
N ILE A 482 -42.90 -16.01 -11.39
CA ILE A 482 -42.03 -17.14 -11.10
C ILE A 482 -42.70 -18.10 -10.11
N ASP A 483 -43.28 -17.57 -9.01
CA ASP A 483 -43.96 -18.36 -7.98
C ASP A 483 -44.95 -19.37 -8.58
N LYS A 484 -45.67 -19.00 -9.66
CA LYS A 484 -46.60 -19.92 -10.33
C LYS A 484 -45.89 -21.07 -11.03
N ILE A 485 -44.72 -20.83 -11.61
CA ILE A 485 -43.96 -21.89 -12.29
C ILE A 485 -43.34 -22.80 -11.20
N THR A 486 -42.82 -22.24 -10.15
CA THR A 486 -42.18 -23.01 -9.05
C THR A 486 -43.20 -23.84 -8.24
N GLU A 487 -44.43 -23.31 -8.04
CA GLU A 487 -45.54 -24.08 -7.41
C GLU A 487 -45.96 -25.31 -8.23
N GLU A 488 -45.91 -25.23 -9.55
CA GLU A 488 -46.24 -26.33 -10.48
C GLU A 488 -45.07 -27.31 -10.70
N HIS A 489 -43.80 -26.85 -10.47
CA HIS A 489 -42.58 -27.62 -10.67
C HIS A 489 -41.62 -27.46 -9.49
N PRO A 490 -41.92 -28.05 -8.30
CA PRO A 490 -41.13 -27.81 -7.08
C PRO A 490 -39.74 -28.43 -7.06
N GLU A 491 -39.36 -29.19 -8.10
CA GLU A 491 -38.04 -29.83 -8.23
C GLU A 491 -37.03 -28.97 -9.01
N GLU A 492 -37.43 -27.82 -9.56
CA GLU A 492 -36.56 -26.91 -10.31
C GLU A 492 -36.14 -25.73 -9.43
N ASP A 493 -34.82 -25.59 -9.23
CA ASP A 493 -34.24 -24.51 -8.48
C ASP A 493 -34.34 -23.18 -9.25
N GLU A 494 -34.64 -22.05 -8.60
CA GLU A 494 -34.78 -20.73 -9.24
C GLU A 494 -33.52 -20.28 -10.02
N ASP A 495 -32.36 -20.90 -9.74
CA ASP A 495 -31.04 -20.57 -10.32
C ASP A 495 -30.59 -21.50 -11.46
N ARG A 496 -31.47 -22.42 -11.98
CA ARG A 496 -31.14 -23.28 -13.12
C ARG A 496 -31.84 -22.86 -14.40
#